data_692afe267575caa69d440866b997e87c
#
_entry.id   692afe267575caa69d440866b997e87c
#
_cell.length_a   1.000
_cell.length_b   1.000
_cell.length_c   1.000
_cell.angle_alpha   90.00
_cell.angle_beta   90.00
_cell.angle_gamma   90.00
#
_symmetry.space_group_name_H-M   'P 1'
#
loop_
_entity.id
_entity.type
_entity.pdbx_description
1 polymer ?
#
loop_
_entity_poly.entity_id
_entity_poly.type
_entity_poly.pdbx_seq_one_letter_code
_entity_poly.pdbx_strand_id
1 'polypeptide(L)'
;MQEKIVILDFGSQYTQLIARRVRELNVYCEIHPFNKIPELDASVRGVILSGSPFSVRDEKAPKPDLTAIKGRLPLLGVCYGAQYLAHFYGGEVQSAPSREYGRAMLTVVEPSDPLMQGVPSPTQVWMSHGDTITSVPDTYRVIASTEDVRYAAFRIEGERSWGIQFHPEVYHSTDGITLLRNFVVGICGCKQDWTPESFVETTVRELREKLGDDRVVLGLSGGVDSSVAAVLLHRAIGKNLYCLVVDSGLLRQNEFASVLESSQGMGLNVQGVKAHDRFLGDLAGVTDPEKKRKIIGRDFVEVFNAEAKQIENVKWLAQGTIYPDVVESASASVKGPAAMIKSHHNVGGLPEEMHLKIVEPLRLLFKDEVRRVGKSLGIDPQLLGRHPFPGPGLAIRILGDITPEKVEILQNVDKIYIDALREWGLYDQVWQAGAILLPVKSVGVMGDERTYESCVALRAVASTDGMTADWVHLPYDFLAAVSNDIINKVRGVNRVVYDISSKPPATIEWE
;
A
#
# COMPACT_ATOMS: atom_id res chain seq x y z
N MET A 1 -11.17 14.64 20.97
CA MET A 1 -10.24 13.50 20.80
C MET A 1 -10.87 12.57 19.78
N GLN A 2 -10.12 12.14 18.76
CA GLN A 2 -10.62 11.27 17.68
C GLN A 2 -10.93 9.89 18.25
N GLU A 3 -12.18 9.42 18.10
CA GLU A 3 -12.54 8.06 18.49
C GLU A 3 -11.82 7.03 17.61
N LYS A 4 -11.39 5.91 18.19
CA LYS A 4 -10.60 4.92 17.46
C LYS A 4 -10.88 3.47 17.86
N ILE A 5 -10.65 2.58 16.90
CA ILE A 5 -10.51 1.15 17.10
C ILE A 5 -9.02 0.81 17.17
N VAL A 6 -8.61 0.04 18.17
CA VAL A 6 -7.26 -0.51 18.27
C VAL A 6 -7.26 -1.91 17.67
N ILE A 7 -6.33 -2.19 16.77
CA ILE A 7 -6.13 -3.50 16.16
C ILE A 7 -4.81 -4.05 16.67
N LEU A 8 -4.86 -5.18 17.38
CA LEU A 8 -3.66 -5.87 17.84
C LEU A 8 -3.19 -6.84 16.76
N ASP A 9 -1.98 -6.59 16.25
CA ASP A 9 -1.36 -7.37 15.20
C ASP A 9 -0.59 -8.57 15.76
N PHE A 10 -1.05 -9.77 15.41
CA PHE A 10 -0.37 -11.03 15.72
C PHE A 10 0.51 -11.55 14.57
N GLY A 11 0.84 -10.68 13.61
CA GLY A 11 1.68 -11.00 12.46
C GLY A 11 0.95 -11.54 11.26
N SER A 12 -0.38 -11.35 11.18
CA SER A 12 -1.17 -11.74 10.02
C SER A 12 -0.88 -10.85 8.83
N GLN A 13 -0.80 -11.46 7.65
CA GLN A 13 -0.78 -10.72 6.38
C GLN A 13 -2.07 -9.92 6.13
N TYR A 14 -3.17 -10.24 6.82
CA TYR A 14 -4.47 -9.60 6.66
C TYR A 14 -4.75 -8.47 7.66
N THR A 15 -3.84 -8.20 8.61
CA THR A 15 -4.08 -7.14 9.63
C THR A 15 -4.33 -5.78 9.01
N GLN A 16 -3.58 -5.41 7.97
CA GLN A 16 -3.80 -4.14 7.25
C GLN A 16 -5.14 -4.11 6.52
N LEU A 17 -5.67 -5.26 6.06
CA LEU A 17 -7.00 -5.33 5.44
C LEU A 17 -8.10 -5.06 6.46
N ILE A 18 -7.98 -5.57 7.70
CA ILE A 18 -8.92 -5.25 8.78
C ILE A 18 -8.96 -3.73 8.98
N ALA A 19 -7.79 -3.08 9.10
CA ALA A 19 -7.71 -1.64 9.28
C ALA A 19 -8.34 -0.87 8.10
N ARG A 20 -8.07 -1.27 6.87
CA ARG A 20 -8.68 -0.65 5.67
C ARG A 20 -10.19 -0.75 5.69
N ARG A 21 -10.76 -1.94 6.04
CA ARG A 21 -12.22 -2.11 6.16
C ARG A 21 -12.84 -1.23 7.23
N VAL A 22 -12.16 -1.06 8.38
CA VAL A 22 -12.61 -0.11 9.42
C VAL A 22 -12.59 1.33 8.89
N ARG A 23 -11.54 1.71 8.15
CA ARG A 23 -11.41 3.04 7.53
C ARG A 23 -12.43 3.30 6.41
N GLU A 24 -12.81 2.28 5.66
CA GLU A 24 -13.90 2.35 4.68
C GLU A 24 -15.26 2.68 5.32
N LEU A 25 -15.42 2.40 6.61
CA LEU A 25 -16.58 2.81 7.42
C LEU A 25 -16.46 4.24 7.96
N ASN A 26 -15.47 5.01 7.54
CA ASN A 26 -15.14 6.34 8.05
C ASN A 26 -14.85 6.36 9.56
N VAL A 27 -14.23 5.32 10.08
CA VAL A 27 -13.80 5.21 11.47
C VAL A 27 -12.29 5.13 11.53
N TYR A 28 -11.69 5.92 12.41
CA TYR A 28 -10.25 5.89 12.63
C TYR A 28 -9.83 4.61 13.36
N CYS A 29 -8.71 4.03 12.98
CA CYS A 29 -8.12 2.88 13.67
C CYS A 29 -6.60 2.92 13.64
N GLU A 30 -6.00 2.25 14.59
CA GLU A 30 -4.54 2.10 14.72
C GLU A 30 -4.17 0.62 14.83
N ILE A 31 -3.07 0.23 14.18
CA ILE A 31 -2.48 -1.10 14.31
C ILE A 31 -1.32 -1.02 15.29
N HIS A 32 -1.33 -1.88 16.30
CA HIS A 32 -0.26 -2.01 17.28
C HIS A 32 0.20 -3.46 17.38
N PRO A 33 1.50 -3.73 17.53
CA PRO A 33 1.97 -5.09 17.83
C PRO A 33 1.33 -5.62 19.11
N PHE A 34 0.97 -6.91 19.12
CA PHE A 34 0.28 -7.56 20.24
C PHE A 34 1.00 -7.40 21.59
N ASN A 35 2.32 -7.25 21.57
CA ASN A 35 3.18 -7.08 22.75
C ASN A 35 3.45 -5.61 23.13
N LYS A 36 2.82 -4.65 22.43
CA LYS A 36 2.91 -3.21 22.70
C LYS A 36 1.51 -2.59 22.63
N ILE A 37 0.65 -3.01 23.56
CA ILE A 37 -0.70 -2.46 23.68
C ILE A 37 -0.59 -0.98 24.03
N PRO A 38 -1.25 -0.07 23.27
CA PRO A 38 -1.21 1.35 23.57
C PRO A 38 -2.00 1.68 24.84
N GLU A 39 -1.85 2.90 25.32
CA GLU A 39 -2.73 3.41 26.38
C GLU A 39 -4.19 3.37 25.92
N LEU A 40 -5.04 2.73 26.72
CA LEU A 40 -6.47 2.57 26.44
C LEU A 40 -7.26 3.72 27.09
N ASP A 41 -7.10 4.92 26.54
CA ASP A 41 -7.82 6.10 26.97
C ASP A 41 -9.29 6.12 26.50
N ALA A 42 -10.03 7.16 26.83
CA ALA A 42 -11.45 7.31 26.49
C ALA A 42 -11.72 7.38 24.96
N SER A 43 -10.71 7.58 24.12
CA SER A 43 -10.86 7.58 22.66
C SER A 43 -10.94 6.16 22.09
N VAL A 44 -10.45 5.14 22.81
CA VAL A 44 -10.52 3.75 22.38
C VAL A 44 -11.92 3.21 22.61
N ARG A 45 -12.64 2.95 21.52
CA ARG A 45 -14.03 2.50 21.54
C ARG A 45 -14.16 0.98 21.47
N GLY A 46 -13.15 0.28 20.98
CA GLY A 46 -13.11 -1.18 20.87
C GLY A 46 -11.77 -1.69 20.39
N VAL A 47 -11.58 -2.99 20.50
CA VAL A 47 -10.34 -3.68 20.12
C VAL A 47 -10.65 -4.83 19.18
N ILE A 48 -9.82 -5.00 18.15
CA ILE A 48 -9.85 -6.16 17.25
C ILE A 48 -8.53 -6.93 17.39
N LEU A 49 -8.60 -8.22 17.60
CA LEU A 49 -7.47 -9.15 17.58
C LEU A 49 -7.36 -9.74 16.18
N SER A 50 -6.23 -9.60 15.52
CA SER A 50 -6.03 -10.09 14.17
C SER A 50 -5.83 -11.62 14.10
N GLY A 51 -5.68 -12.15 12.89
CA GLY A 51 -5.13 -13.49 12.65
C GLY A 51 -3.66 -13.58 12.96
N SER A 52 -3.09 -14.78 12.87
CA SER A 52 -1.67 -15.07 13.05
C SER A 52 -1.24 -16.26 12.20
N PRO A 53 0.03 -16.34 11.76
CA PRO A 53 0.59 -17.54 11.17
C PRO A 53 0.89 -18.65 12.20
N PHE A 54 0.82 -18.34 13.51
CA PHE A 54 1.07 -19.29 14.60
C PHE A 54 -0.18 -20.06 14.99
N SER A 55 0.00 -21.27 15.55
CA SER A 55 -1.05 -21.95 16.33
C SER A 55 -1.09 -21.41 17.75
N VAL A 56 -2.28 -21.28 18.35
CA VAL A 56 -2.41 -20.90 19.78
C VAL A 56 -1.75 -21.94 20.71
N ARG A 57 -1.50 -23.16 20.20
CA ARG A 57 -0.86 -24.27 20.92
C ARG A 57 0.67 -24.19 20.90
N ASP A 58 1.23 -23.35 20.03
CA ASP A 58 2.67 -23.19 19.92
C ASP A 58 3.24 -22.48 21.15
N GLU A 59 4.40 -22.93 21.62
CA GLU A 59 5.08 -22.32 22.76
C GLU A 59 5.41 -20.84 22.53
N LYS A 60 5.75 -20.51 21.28
CA LYS A 60 6.10 -19.15 20.81
C LYS A 60 4.91 -18.34 20.28
N ALA A 61 3.69 -18.87 20.44
CA ALA A 61 2.50 -18.17 19.98
C ALA A 61 2.35 -16.80 20.64
N PRO A 62 1.83 -15.79 19.92
CA PRO A 62 1.51 -14.49 20.50
C PRO A 62 0.52 -14.60 21.66
N LYS A 63 0.89 -14.14 22.85
CA LYS A 63 0.06 -14.21 24.08
C LYS A 63 0.00 -12.82 24.73
N PRO A 64 -0.89 -11.93 24.26
CA PRO A 64 -1.07 -10.62 24.89
C PRO A 64 -1.76 -10.74 26.24
N ASP A 65 -1.50 -9.80 27.14
CA ASP A 65 -2.32 -9.61 28.34
C ASP A 65 -3.58 -8.81 27.99
N LEU A 66 -4.74 -9.47 28.00
CA LEU A 66 -6.03 -8.84 27.69
C LEU A 66 -6.79 -8.36 28.93
N THR A 67 -6.19 -8.35 30.12
CA THR A 67 -6.86 -8.00 31.40
C THR A 67 -7.46 -6.58 31.36
N ALA A 68 -6.81 -5.64 30.68
CA ALA A 68 -7.32 -4.28 30.54
C ALA A 68 -8.39 -4.13 29.45
N ILE A 69 -8.64 -5.16 28.62
CA ILE A 69 -9.49 -5.12 27.44
C ILE A 69 -10.72 -5.99 27.63
N LYS A 70 -10.53 -7.28 27.89
CA LYS A 70 -11.61 -8.28 27.98
C LYS A 70 -12.58 -7.94 29.12
N GLY A 71 -13.86 -7.93 28.82
CA GLY A 71 -14.92 -7.55 29.76
C GLY A 71 -15.02 -6.03 30.04
N ARG A 72 -14.11 -5.20 29.52
CA ARG A 72 -14.11 -3.74 29.72
C ARG A 72 -14.42 -2.96 28.45
N LEU A 73 -13.80 -3.35 27.35
CA LEU A 73 -14.02 -2.78 26.02
C LEU A 73 -14.69 -3.81 25.11
N PRO A 74 -15.43 -3.35 24.08
CA PRO A 74 -15.86 -4.24 23.00
C PRO A 74 -14.65 -4.91 22.35
N LEU A 75 -14.69 -6.23 22.17
CA LEU A 75 -13.59 -7.04 21.70
C LEU A 75 -14.05 -7.99 20.59
N LEU A 76 -13.37 -7.98 19.46
CA LEU A 76 -13.58 -8.91 18.36
C LEU A 76 -12.29 -9.69 18.07
N GLY A 77 -12.31 -11.00 18.23
CA GLY A 77 -11.24 -11.88 17.78
C GLY A 77 -11.51 -12.39 16.36
N VAL A 78 -10.55 -12.22 15.45
CA VAL A 78 -10.60 -12.71 14.08
C VAL A 78 -9.60 -13.85 13.91
N CYS A 79 -10.05 -15.00 13.43
CA CYS A 79 -9.23 -16.20 13.15
C CYS A 79 -8.40 -16.61 14.39
N TYR A 80 -7.10 -16.35 14.42
CA TYR A 80 -6.26 -16.58 15.59
C TYR A 80 -6.79 -15.86 16.84
N GLY A 81 -7.27 -14.63 16.70
CA GLY A 81 -7.88 -13.89 17.80
C GLY A 81 -9.09 -14.61 18.41
N ALA A 82 -9.93 -15.26 17.61
CA ALA A 82 -11.04 -16.10 18.10
C ALA A 82 -10.53 -17.36 18.78
N GLN A 83 -9.54 -18.04 18.18
CA GLN A 83 -8.90 -19.21 18.78
C GLN A 83 -8.23 -18.86 20.11
N TYR A 84 -7.59 -17.68 20.19
CA TYR A 84 -7.02 -17.16 21.43
C TYR A 84 -8.07 -17.02 22.53
N LEU A 85 -9.19 -16.37 22.22
CA LEU A 85 -10.30 -16.20 23.16
C LEU A 85 -10.93 -17.54 23.59
N ALA A 86 -10.97 -18.54 22.71
CA ALA A 86 -11.43 -19.87 23.07
C ALA A 86 -10.41 -20.60 23.95
N HIS A 87 -9.17 -20.73 23.49
CA HIS A 87 -8.15 -21.58 24.11
C HIS A 87 -7.71 -21.10 25.50
N PHE A 88 -7.39 -19.80 25.64
CA PHE A 88 -6.85 -19.26 26.89
C PHE A 88 -7.91 -18.97 27.96
N TYR A 89 -9.20 -19.13 27.62
CA TYR A 89 -10.29 -18.93 28.58
C TYR A 89 -11.14 -20.19 28.79
N GLY A 90 -10.58 -21.38 28.54
CA GLY A 90 -11.11 -22.65 28.98
C GLY A 90 -11.79 -23.52 27.91
N GLY A 91 -11.68 -23.13 26.64
CA GLY A 91 -12.05 -23.97 25.50
C GLY A 91 -10.84 -24.73 24.92
N GLU A 92 -11.08 -25.46 23.85
CA GLU A 92 -10.07 -26.29 23.17
C GLU A 92 -9.94 -25.90 21.69
N VAL A 93 -8.68 -25.87 21.21
CA VAL A 93 -8.31 -25.69 19.83
C VAL A 93 -7.41 -26.85 19.41
N GLN A 94 -7.75 -27.51 18.32
CA GLN A 94 -7.01 -28.67 17.78
C GLN A 94 -6.65 -28.43 16.32
N SER A 95 -5.69 -29.22 15.79
CA SER A 95 -5.46 -29.26 14.35
C SER A 95 -6.71 -29.73 13.65
N ALA A 96 -7.15 -29.00 12.63
CA ALA A 96 -8.25 -29.44 11.79
C ALA A 96 -7.88 -30.74 11.07
N PRO A 97 -8.80 -31.71 10.95
CA PRO A 97 -8.56 -32.97 10.21
C PRO A 97 -8.23 -32.72 8.74
N SER A 98 -8.81 -31.69 8.17
CA SER A 98 -8.48 -31.13 6.86
C SER A 98 -8.16 -29.65 7.00
N ARG A 99 -7.24 -29.12 6.20
CA ARG A 99 -6.96 -27.68 6.17
C ARG A 99 -8.17 -26.94 5.61
N GLU A 100 -8.68 -25.99 6.37
CA GLU A 100 -9.83 -25.17 5.98
C GLU A 100 -9.34 -23.88 5.32
N TYR A 101 -9.09 -23.96 4.02
CA TYR A 101 -8.67 -22.81 3.21
C TYR A 101 -9.65 -22.61 2.05
N GLY A 102 -10.17 -21.38 1.93
CA GLY A 102 -11.01 -21.02 0.82
C GLY A 102 -12.41 -20.57 1.22
N ARG A 103 -13.35 -20.76 0.32
CA ARG A 103 -14.74 -20.33 0.46
C ARG A 103 -15.52 -21.34 1.28
N ALA A 104 -16.28 -20.86 2.27
CA ALA A 104 -17.24 -21.64 3.04
C ALA A 104 -18.58 -20.91 3.11
N MET A 105 -19.67 -21.65 3.33
CA MET A 105 -20.99 -21.07 3.50
C MET A 105 -21.32 -20.96 4.98
N LEU A 106 -21.45 -19.73 5.46
CA LEU A 106 -21.80 -19.40 6.84
C LEU A 106 -23.33 -19.44 7.01
N THR A 107 -23.79 -20.23 7.98
CA THR A 107 -25.17 -20.24 8.43
C THR A 107 -25.28 -19.47 9.75
N VAL A 108 -26.10 -18.42 9.78
CA VAL A 108 -26.36 -17.64 10.99
C VAL A 108 -27.27 -18.46 11.91
N VAL A 109 -26.80 -18.75 13.13
CA VAL A 109 -27.51 -19.52 14.13
C VAL A 109 -28.37 -18.62 15.01
N GLU A 110 -27.87 -17.41 15.32
CA GLU A 110 -28.52 -16.42 16.18
C GLU A 110 -28.68 -15.08 15.44
N PRO A 111 -29.74 -14.89 14.65
CA PRO A 111 -29.93 -13.66 13.88
C PRO A 111 -30.15 -12.40 14.73
N SER A 112 -30.57 -12.57 16.01
CA SER A 112 -30.78 -11.46 16.93
C SER A 112 -29.46 -10.92 17.56
N ASP A 113 -28.35 -11.65 17.39
CA ASP A 113 -27.06 -11.16 17.89
C ASP A 113 -26.63 -9.86 17.18
N PRO A 114 -26.21 -8.84 17.93
CA PRO A 114 -25.82 -7.56 17.35
C PRO A 114 -24.77 -7.65 16.23
N LEU A 115 -23.86 -8.64 16.30
CA LEU A 115 -22.83 -8.83 15.27
C LEU A 115 -23.41 -9.38 13.97
N MET A 116 -24.49 -10.18 14.04
CA MET A 116 -25.11 -10.86 12.90
C MET A 116 -26.26 -10.08 12.26
N GLN A 117 -26.62 -8.91 12.77
CA GLN A 117 -27.72 -8.12 12.21
C GLN A 117 -27.52 -7.80 10.73
N GLY A 118 -28.51 -8.12 9.90
CA GLY A 118 -28.48 -7.85 8.46
C GLY A 118 -27.52 -8.73 7.65
N VAL A 119 -26.89 -9.72 8.28
CA VAL A 119 -26.07 -10.71 7.58
C VAL A 119 -27.00 -11.78 6.99
N PRO A 120 -26.99 -12.00 5.65
CA PRO A 120 -27.79 -13.06 5.03
C PRO A 120 -27.39 -14.45 5.54
N SER A 121 -28.36 -15.38 5.54
CA SER A 121 -28.09 -16.79 5.88
C SER A 121 -28.70 -17.70 4.80
N PRO A 122 -27.87 -18.49 4.08
CA PRO A 122 -26.41 -18.55 4.18
C PRO A 122 -25.68 -17.40 3.46
N THR A 123 -24.43 -17.09 3.88
CA THR A 123 -23.54 -16.16 3.19
C THR A 123 -22.15 -16.75 3.01
N GLN A 124 -21.43 -16.32 1.96
CA GLN A 124 -20.07 -16.78 1.70
C GLN A 124 -19.04 -16.05 2.59
N VAL A 125 -18.17 -16.83 3.22
CA VAL A 125 -17.04 -16.35 4.01
C VAL A 125 -15.72 -16.98 3.54
N TRP A 126 -14.60 -16.36 3.90
CA TRP A 126 -13.27 -16.86 3.61
C TRP A 126 -12.64 -17.45 4.86
N MET A 127 -12.30 -18.75 4.77
CA MET A 127 -11.54 -19.48 5.78
C MET A 127 -10.06 -19.52 5.43
N SER A 128 -9.19 -19.42 6.43
CA SER A 128 -7.73 -19.50 6.24
C SER A 128 -7.05 -19.95 7.53
N HIS A 129 -7.29 -21.18 7.95
CA HIS A 129 -6.74 -21.70 9.21
C HIS A 129 -6.45 -23.21 9.14
N GLY A 130 -5.41 -23.63 9.86
CA GLY A 130 -5.02 -25.02 10.02
C GLY A 130 -5.48 -25.64 11.35
N ASP A 131 -5.92 -24.80 12.29
CA ASP A 131 -6.45 -25.19 13.60
C ASP A 131 -7.93 -24.80 13.68
N THR A 132 -8.74 -25.60 14.38
CA THR A 132 -10.17 -25.34 14.56
C THR A 132 -10.54 -25.35 16.05
N ILE A 133 -11.54 -24.57 16.43
CA ILE A 133 -12.09 -24.54 17.79
C ILE A 133 -12.99 -25.77 17.93
N THR A 134 -12.66 -26.68 18.85
CA THR A 134 -13.41 -27.92 19.08
C THR A 134 -14.34 -27.83 20.27
N SER A 135 -14.03 -26.99 21.24
CA SER A 135 -14.94 -26.70 22.36
C SER A 135 -14.76 -25.26 22.86
N VAL A 136 -15.81 -24.72 23.46
CA VAL A 136 -15.82 -23.42 24.13
C VAL A 136 -16.49 -23.56 25.50
N PRO A 137 -16.21 -22.67 26.47
CA PRO A 137 -16.89 -22.65 27.76
C PRO A 137 -18.43 -22.47 27.62
N ASP A 138 -19.18 -22.91 28.61
CA ASP A 138 -20.66 -22.78 28.65
C ASP A 138 -21.18 -21.33 28.55
N THR A 139 -20.32 -20.37 28.93
CA THR A 139 -20.58 -18.93 28.77
C THR A 139 -20.43 -18.41 27.34
N TYR A 140 -20.02 -19.26 26.40
CA TYR A 140 -19.86 -18.89 25.00
C TYR A 140 -21.03 -19.42 24.17
N ARG A 141 -21.71 -18.51 23.52
CA ARG A 141 -22.88 -18.84 22.68
C ARG A 141 -22.48 -18.84 21.21
N VAL A 142 -22.75 -19.93 20.51
CA VAL A 142 -22.55 -20.01 19.06
C VAL A 142 -23.58 -19.11 18.37
N ILE A 143 -23.12 -18.22 17.50
CA ILE A 143 -23.97 -17.29 16.75
C ILE A 143 -23.97 -17.56 15.25
N ALA A 144 -22.93 -18.26 14.72
CA ALA A 144 -22.91 -18.77 13.36
C ALA A 144 -22.00 -19.99 13.25
N SER A 145 -22.28 -20.83 12.24
CA SER A 145 -21.55 -22.08 11.92
C SER A 145 -21.39 -22.25 10.42
N THR A 146 -20.46 -23.12 10.00
CA THR A 146 -20.40 -23.67 8.65
C THR A 146 -20.66 -25.18 8.73
N GLU A 147 -20.71 -25.86 7.60
CA GLU A 147 -20.85 -27.32 7.57
C GLU A 147 -19.74 -28.01 8.37
N ASP A 148 -18.49 -27.53 8.22
CA ASP A 148 -17.30 -28.13 8.82
C ASP A 148 -16.88 -27.48 10.14
N VAL A 149 -17.27 -26.22 10.40
CA VAL A 149 -16.86 -25.43 11.58
C VAL A 149 -18.04 -25.03 12.43
N ARG A 150 -18.27 -25.78 13.51
CA ARG A 150 -19.36 -25.50 14.46
C ARG A 150 -19.22 -24.13 15.12
N TYR A 151 -18.01 -23.73 15.51
CA TYR A 151 -17.73 -22.48 16.21
C TYR A 151 -17.17 -21.43 15.24
N ALA A 152 -17.85 -21.27 14.07
CA ALA A 152 -17.44 -20.29 13.09
C ALA A 152 -17.59 -18.85 13.61
N ALA A 153 -18.58 -18.60 14.47
CA ALA A 153 -18.70 -17.38 15.24
C ALA A 153 -19.37 -17.64 16.60
N PHE A 154 -18.90 -16.95 17.64
CA PHE A 154 -19.42 -17.03 18.99
C PHE A 154 -19.44 -15.67 19.67
N ARG A 155 -20.29 -15.52 20.68
CA ARG A 155 -20.36 -14.41 21.62
C ARG A 155 -20.03 -14.92 23.03
N ILE A 156 -19.34 -14.12 23.83
CA ILE A 156 -19.13 -14.38 25.26
C ILE A 156 -20.25 -13.71 26.04
N GLU A 157 -21.05 -14.49 26.78
CA GLU A 157 -22.16 -13.97 27.57
C GLU A 157 -21.64 -13.15 28.77
N GLY A 158 -22.36 -12.07 29.08
CA GLY A 158 -21.96 -11.14 30.14
C GLY A 158 -20.83 -10.15 29.75
N GLU A 159 -20.29 -10.28 28.53
CA GLU A 159 -19.26 -9.40 27.98
C GLU A 159 -19.65 -8.86 26.61
N ARG A 160 -18.96 -7.79 26.18
CA ARG A 160 -19.05 -7.28 24.82
C ARG A 160 -17.91 -7.86 23.96
N SER A 161 -17.81 -9.20 23.93
CA SER A 161 -16.70 -9.92 23.30
C SER A 161 -17.24 -10.98 22.32
N TRP A 162 -16.67 -11.03 21.13
CA TRP A 162 -16.99 -11.95 20.05
C TRP A 162 -15.75 -12.58 19.45
N GLY A 163 -15.89 -13.76 18.91
CA GLY A 163 -14.89 -14.43 18.10
C GLY A 163 -15.48 -14.91 16.78
N ILE A 164 -14.75 -14.72 15.69
CA ILE A 164 -15.09 -15.23 14.36
C ILE A 164 -13.87 -15.95 13.78
N GLN A 165 -14.07 -17.17 13.28
CA GLN A 165 -12.99 -18.01 12.76
C GLN A 165 -12.61 -17.62 11.33
N PHE A 166 -13.51 -17.03 10.58
CA PHE A 166 -13.30 -16.57 9.20
C PHE A 166 -12.79 -15.14 9.13
N HIS A 167 -12.41 -14.72 7.94
CA HIS A 167 -11.84 -13.40 7.65
C HIS A 167 -12.87 -12.47 7.01
N PRO A 168 -13.55 -11.59 7.76
CA PRO A 168 -14.55 -10.66 7.23
C PRO A 168 -13.92 -9.56 6.36
N GLU A 169 -12.63 -9.30 6.55
CA GLU A 169 -11.89 -8.26 5.85
C GLU A 169 -11.53 -8.63 4.40
N VAL A 170 -11.54 -9.92 4.08
CA VAL A 170 -11.15 -10.41 2.75
C VAL A 170 -12.31 -10.25 1.77
N TYR A 171 -12.01 -9.86 0.53
CA TYR A 171 -12.99 -9.65 -0.55
C TYR A 171 -13.96 -10.82 -0.76
N HIS A 172 -13.49 -12.05 -0.55
CA HIS A 172 -14.31 -13.26 -0.71
C HIS A 172 -15.35 -13.47 0.39
N SER A 173 -15.32 -12.71 1.50
CA SER A 173 -16.38 -12.66 2.51
C SER A 173 -17.40 -11.61 2.09
N THR A 174 -18.47 -12.04 1.40
CA THR A 174 -19.42 -11.14 0.71
C THR A 174 -20.05 -10.11 1.64
N ASP A 175 -20.43 -10.51 2.85
CA ASP A 175 -21.06 -9.64 3.86
C ASP A 175 -20.11 -9.24 5.00
N GLY A 176 -18.80 -9.40 4.78
CA GLY A 176 -17.77 -9.08 5.78
C GLY A 176 -17.79 -7.63 6.24
N ILE A 177 -18.09 -6.69 5.34
CA ILE A 177 -18.21 -5.27 5.68
C ILE A 177 -19.42 -5.00 6.60
N THR A 178 -20.51 -5.75 6.44
CA THR A 178 -21.70 -5.66 7.31
C THR A 178 -21.35 -6.10 8.73
N LEU A 179 -20.64 -7.23 8.88
CA LEU A 179 -20.15 -7.71 10.18
C LEU A 179 -19.24 -6.68 10.86
N LEU A 180 -18.27 -6.14 10.14
CA LEU A 180 -17.37 -5.13 10.67
C LEU A 180 -18.09 -3.82 11.02
N ARG A 181 -19.09 -3.40 10.22
CA ARG A 181 -19.96 -2.26 10.55
C ARG A 181 -20.73 -2.50 11.83
N ASN A 182 -21.33 -3.69 11.97
CA ASN A 182 -22.07 -4.06 13.18
C ASN A 182 -21.19 -3.98 14.42
N PHE A 183 -19.94 -4.45 14.33
CA PHE A 183 -19.00 -4.34 15.43
C PHE A 183 -18.57 -2.91 15.68
N VAL A 184 -18.00 -2.22 14.67
CA VAL A 184 -17.35 -0.93 14.83
C VAL A 184 -18.34 0.19 15.11
N VAL A 185 -19.44 0.26 14.34
CA VAL A 185 -20.44 1.33 14.45
C VAL A 185 -21.54 0.94 15.44
N GLY A 186 -22.09 -0.28 15.32
CA GLY A 186 -23.20 -0.73 16.16
C GLY A 186 -22.77 -1.01 17.60
N ILE A 187 -21.79 -1.91 17.78
CA ILE A 187 -21.38 -2.39 19.10
C ILE A 187 -20.44 -1.41 19.80
N CYS A 188 -19.38 -0.92 19.10
CA CYS A 188 -18.43 0.03 19.66
C CYS A 188 -19.00 1.45 19.74
N GLY A 189 -20.01 1.79 18.93
CA GLY A 189 -20.62 3.11 18.87
C GLY A 189 -19.69 4.19 18.32
N CYS A 190 -18.77 3.84 17.44
CA CYS A 190 -17.86 4.80 16.81
C CYS A 190 -18.61 5.77 15.90
N LYS A 191 -18.24 7.04 15.96
CA LYS A 191 -18.65 8.03 14.97
C LYS A 191 -17.95 7.77 13.65
N GLN A 192 -18.69 7.98 12.55
CA GLN A 192 -18.16 7.85 11.19
C GLN A 192 -17.67 9.22 10.69
N ASP A 193 -16.74 9.86 11.43
CA ASP A 193 -16.25 11.21 11.19
C ASP A 193 -14.82 11.26 10.63
N TRP A 194 -14.21 10.11 10.40
CA TRP A 194 -12.95 10.00 9.69
C TRP A 194 -13.16 10.13 8.18
N THR A 195 -13.38 11.37 7.71
CA THR A 195 -13.62 11.70 6.31
C THR A 195 -12.43 12.46 5.72
N PRO A 196 -12.28 12.47 4.38
CA PRO A 196 -11.24 13.27 3.73
C PRO A 196 -11.27 14.74 4.14
N GLU A 197 -12.45 15.33 4.25
CA GLU A 197 -12.65 16.73 4.60
C GLU A 197 -12.19 17.00 6.05
N SER A 198 -12.61 16.17 7.01
CA SER A 198 -12.22 16.31 8.41
C SER A 198 -10.72 16.11 8.60
N PHE A 199 -10.13 15.18 7.84
CA PHE A 199 -8.69 14.96 7.84
C PHE A 199 -7.94 16.19 7.32
N VAL A 200 -8.37 16.77 6.20
CA VAL A 200 -7.75 17.97 5.62
C VAL A 200 -7.77 19.14 6.61
N GLU A 201 -8.94 19.43 7.18
CA GLU A 201 -9.08 20.54 8.13
C GLU A 201 -8.19 20.37 9.37
N THR A 202 -8.21 19.17 9.93
CA THR A 202 -7.41 18.86 11.13
C THR A 202 -5.92 18.91 10.83
N THR A 203 -5.48 18.24 9.75
CA THR A 203 -4.06 18.16 9.38
C THR A 203 -3.51 19.55 9.02
N VAL A 204 -4.24 20.36 8.26
CA VAL A 204 -3.80 21.73 7.91
C VAL A 204 -3.65 22.59 9.16
N ARG A 205 -4.58 22.48 10.12
CA ARG A 205 -4.49 23.21 11.40
C ARG A 205 -3.25 22.77 12.20
N GLU A 206 -3.06 21.46 12.38
CA GLU A 206 -1.93 20.89 13.12
C GLU A 206 -0.59 21.24 12.47
N LEU A 207 -0.51 21.18 11.15
CA LEU A 207 0.69 21.57 10.39
C LEU A 207 0.98 23.06 10.58
N ARG A 208 -0.03 23.93 10.56
CA ARG A 208 0.14 25.37 10.78
C ARG A 208 0.64 25.66 12.18
N GLU A 209 0.08 25.01 13.18
CA GLU A 209 0.51 25.14 14.59
C GLU A 209 1.95 24.64 14.80
N LYS A 210 2.29 23.49 14.18
CA LYS A 210 3.60 22.85 14.32
C LYS A 210 4.72 23.59 13.60
N LEU A 211 4.45 24.06 12.38
CA LEU A 211 5.46 24.63 11.49
C LEU A 211 5.58 26.16 11.63
N GLY A 212 4.50 26.86 11.96
CA GLY A 212 4.47 28.32 12.04
C GLY A 212 5.01 28.96 10.75
N ASP A 213 6.01 29.82 10.91
CA ASP A 213 6.70 30.53 9.82
C ASP A 213 7.95 29.79 9.31
N ASP A 214 8.21 28.57 9.79
CA ASP A 214 9.39 27.80 9.38
C ASP A 214 9.31 27.38 7.91
N ARG A 215 10.45 27.31 7.24
CA ARG A 215 10.57 26.82 5.87
C ARG A 215 10.69 25.31 5.85
N VAL A 216 9.97 24.71 4.91
CA VAL A 216 9.87 23.26 4.68
C VAL A 216 10.36 22.94 3.28
N VAL A 217 11.18 21.93 3.13
CA VAL A 217 11.56 21.39 1.82
C VAL A 217 10.91 20.03 1.59
N LEU A 218 10.43 19.78 0.39
CA LEU A 218 9.78 18.53 -0.03
C LEU A 218 10.34 18.06 -1.37
N GLY A 219 10.78 16.80 -1.44
CA GLY A 219 11.05 16.14 -2.71
C GLY A 219 9.74 15.75 -3.40
N LEU A 220 9.48 16.34 -4.57
CA LEU A 220 8.26 16.11 -5.34
C LEU A 220 8.55 15.13 -6.48
N SER A 221 8.13 13.90 -6.33
CA SER A 221 8.34 12.84 -7.32
C SER A 221 7.33 12.84 -8.48
N GLY A 222 6.30 13.70 -8.42
CA GLY A 222 5.16 13.64 -9.34
C GLY A 222 4.18 12.51 -9.05
N GLY A 223 4.44 11.71 -8.02
CA GLY A 223 3.50 10.68 -7.53
C GLY A 223 2.35 11.28 -6.72
N VAL A 224 1.32 10.47 -6.53
CA VAL A 224 0.10 10.88 -5.79
C VAL A 224 0.43 11.37 -4.39
N ASP A 225 1.25 10.62 -3.63
CA ASP A 225 1.51 10.89 -2.22
C ASP A 225 2.27 12.21 -2.04
N SER A 226 3.35 12.41 -2.79
CA SER A 226 4.12 13.65 -2.73
C SER A 226 3.30 14.87 -3.14
N SER A 227 2.39 14.71 -4.12
CA SER A 227 1.52 15.81 -4.58
C SER A 227 0.46 16.16 -3.53
N VAL A 228 -0.17 15.16 -2.88
CA VAL A 228 -1.14 15.40 -1.81
C VAL A 228 -0.47 16.01 -0.59
N ALA A 229 0.72 15.53 -0.20
CA ALA A 229 1.51 16.12 0.87
C ALA A 229 1.87 17.59 0.57
N ALA A 230 2.29 17.89 -0.66
CA ALA A 230 2.62 19.25 -1.10
C ALA A 230 1.43 20.20 -0.97
N VAL A 231 0.24 19.78 -1.43
CA VAL A 231 -0.97 20.63 -1.37
C VAL A 231 -1.43 20.84 0.08
N LEU A 232 -1.36 19.84 0.95
CA LEU A 232 -1.67 19.98 2.38
C LEU A 232 -0.73 20.98 3.06
N LEU A 233 0.58 20.83 2.82
CA LEU A 233 1.59 21.74 3.36
C LEU A 233 1.43 23.16 2.80
N HIS A 234 1.16 23.29 1.50
CA HIS A 234 0.92 24.60 0.89
C HIS A 234 -0.30 25.31 1.51
N ARG A 235 -1.39 24.58 1.79
CA ARG A 235 -2.55 25.14 2.52
C ARG A 235 -2.21 25.57 3.95
N ALA A 236 -1.25 24.91 4.59
CA ALA A 236 -0.83 25.22 5.94
C ALA A 236 0.13 26.44 6.02
N ILE A 237 1.20 26.44 5.21
CA ILE A 237 2.34 27.36 5.31
C ILE A 237 2.61 28.17 4.03
N GLY A 238 1.81 28.00 2.98
CA GLY A 238 1.90 28.79 1.75
C GLY A 238 3.28 28.74 1.09
N LYS A 239 3.86 29.91 0.86
CA LYS A 239 5.15 30.08 0.17
C LYS A 239 6.38 29.57 0.96
N ASN A 240 6.22 29.23 2.24
CA ASN A 240 7.28 28.63 3.05
C ASN A 240 7.54 27.16 2.70
N LEU A 241 6.70 26.55 1.85
CA LEU A 241 6.97 25.26 1.26
C LEU A 241 7.80 25.40 -0.02
N TYR A 242 8.93 24.72 -0.08
CA TYR A 242 9.82 24.60 -1.23
C TYR A 242 9.77 23.16 -1.76
N CYS A 243 9.29 22.99 -2.98
CA CYS A 243 9.24 21.68 -3.64
C CYS A 243 10.40 21.54 -4.63
N LEU A 244 11.14 20.43 -4.53
CA LEU A 244 12.25 20.11 -5.42
C LEU A 244 11.87 18.92 -6.29
N VAL A 245 11.94 19.06 -7.60
CA VAL A 245 11.76 17.99 -8.59
C VAL A 245 13.10 17.66 -9.20
N VAL A 246 13.61 16.46 -9.01
CA VAL A 246 14.90 16.03 -9.55
C VAL A 246 14.68 15.24 -10.84
N ASP A 247 15.25 15.70 -11.93
CA ASP A 247 15.33 14.98 -13.19
C ASP A 247 16.61 14.13 -13.25
N SER A 248 16.46 12.86 -12.95
CA SER A 248 17.53 11.88 -12.97
C SER A 248 17.89 11.39 -14.39
N GLY A 249 17.10 11.77 -15.42
CA GLY A 249 17.19 11.18 -16.75
C GLY A 249 16.53 9.80 -16.86
N LEU A 250 15.98 9.27 -15.76
CA LEU A 250 15.35 7.93 -15.68
C LEU A 250 13.82 8.00 -15.55
N LEU A 251 13.25 9.19 -15.73
CA LEU A 251 11.83 9.43 -15.74
C LEU A 251 11.20 9.03 -17.09
N ARG A 252 9.88 8.90 -17.14
CA ARG A 252 9.14 8.75 -18.38
C ARG A 252 9.33 9.96 -19.28
N GLN A 253 9.10 9.78 -20.57
CA GLN A 253 9.19 10.87 -21.54
C GLN A 253 8.27 12.04 -21.13
N ASN A 254 8.82 13.25 -21.09
CA ASN A 254 8.16 14.51 -20.71
C ASN A 254 7.64 14.57 -19.25
N GLU A 255 7.91 13.58 -18.43
CA GLU A 255 7.38 13.53 -17.05
C GLU A 255 7.90 14.70 -16.20
N PHE A 256 9.19 15.02 -16.27
CA PHE A 256 9.77 16.15 -15.55
C PHE A 256 9.06 17.48 -15.84
N ALA A 257 8.88 17.80 -17.12
CA ALA A 257 8.20 19.01 -17.55
C ALA A 257 6.72 19.02 -17.08
N SER A 258 6.02 17.89 -17.25
CA SER A 258 4.62 17.74 -16.84
C SER A 258 4.45 17.88 -15.32
N VAL A 259 5.37 17.38 -14.51
CA VAL A 259 5.34 17.54 -13.05
C VAL A 259 5.57 18.99 -12.65
N LEU A 260 6.50 19.69 -13.27
CA LEU A 260 6.74 21.11 -13.03
C LEU A 260 5.51 21.95 -13.37
N GLU A 261 4.95 21.77 -14.56
CA GLU A 261 3.79 22.52 -15.05
C GLU A 261 2.57 22.29 -14.16
N SER A 262 2.24 21.04 -13.86
CA SER A 262 1.10 20.72 -12.99
C SER A 262 1.27 21.26 -11.56
N SER A 263 2.48 21.22 -11.04
CA SER A 263 2.79 21.75 -9.69
C SER A 263 2.69 23.27 -9.63
N GLN A 264 3.18 23.97 -10.64
CA GLN A 264 3.01 25.43 -10.78
C GLN A 264 1.53 25.79 -10.92
N GLY A 265 0.75 25.02 -11.69
CA GLY A 265 -0.70 25.18 -11.82
C GLY A 265 -1.46 25.04 -10.49
N MET A 266 -0.94 24.27 -9.55
CA MET A 266 -1.44 24.16 -8.17
C MET A 266 -0.98 25.30 -7.24
N GLY A 267 -0.20 26.26 -7.74
CA GLY A 267 0.34 27.39 -6.95
C GLY A 267 1.53 27.04 -6.07
N LEU A 268 2.14 25.86 -6.24
CA LEU A 268 3.29 25.42 -5.45
C LEU A 268 4.56 26.19 -5.84
N ASN A 269 5.40 26.48 -4.85
CA ASN A 269 6.75 26.97 -5.06
C ASN A 269 7.65 25.78 -5.42
N VAL A 270 7.86 25.55 -6.73
CA VAL A 270 8.55 24.37 -7.25
C VAL A 270 9.79 24.76 -8.06
N GLN A 271 10.89 24.06 -7.78
CA GLN A 271 12.16 24.17 -8.49
C GLN A 271 12.52 22.82 -9.12
N GLY A 272 12.86 22.84 -10.41
CA GLY A 272 13.36 21.68 -11.14
C GLY A 272 14.88 21.62 -11.12
N VAL A 273 15.43 20.45 -10.85
CA VAL A 273 16.87 20.19 -10.79
C VAL A 273 17.23 19.14 -11.83
N LYS A 274 18.05 19.52 -12.81
CA LYS A 274 18.54 18.59 -13.85
C LYS A 274 19.83 17.92 -13.35
N ALA A 275 19.80 16.59 -13.24
CA ALA A 275 20.90 15.79 -12.72
C ALA A 275 21.23 14.56 -13.60
N HIS A 276 20.80 14.56 -14.87
CA HIS A 276 20.98 13.44 -15.83
C HIS A 276 22.39 12.90 -15.85
N ASP A 277 23.38 13.81 -16.08
CA ASP A 277 24.77 13.42 -16.28
C ASP A 277 25.36 12.69 -15.08
N ARG A 278 24.93 13.08 -13.88
CA ARG A 278 25.35 12.44 -12.64
C ARG A 278 24.79 11.02 -12.55
N PHE A 279 23.47 10.87 -12.63
CA PHE A 279 22.84 9.57 -12.48
C PHE A 279 23.29 8.58 -13.55
N LEU A 280 23.32 9.00 -14.81
CA LEU A 280 23.78 8.15 -15.90
C LEU A 280 25.27 7.83 -15.82
N GLY A 281 26.09 8.78 -15.35
CA GLY A 281 27.52 8.56 -15.14
C GLY A 281 27.81 7.54 -14.05
N ASP A 282 27.14 7.64 -12.90
CA ASP A 282 27.33 6.73 -11.77
C ASP A 282 26.73 5.34 -12.01
N LEU A 283 25.75 5.23 -12.92
CA LEU A 283 25.15 3.96 -13.33
C LEU A 283 25.89 3.28 -14.50
N ALA A 284 26.89 3.92 -15.10
CA ALA A 284 27.61 3.37 -16.24
C ALA A 284 28.24 2.01 -15.90
N GLY A 285 27.89 0.95 -16.67
CA GLY A 285 28.39 -0.41 -16.48
C GLY A 285 27.81 -1.16 -15.27
N VAL A 286 26.84 -0.58 -14.55
CA VAL A 286 26.18 -1.25 -13.42
C VAL A 286 25.03 -2.11 -13.93
N THR A 287 25.10 -3.41 -13.67
CA THR A 287 24.11 -4.40 -14.13
C THR A 287 23.31 -5.03 -12.99
N ASP A 288 23.83 -4.97 -11.77
CA ASP A 288 23.18 -5.57 -10.59
C ASP A 288 22.02 -4.67 -10.11
N PRO A 289 20.79 -5.20 -9.97
CA PRO A 289 19.61 -4.40 -9.60
C PRO A 289 19.74 -3.68 -8.25
N GLU A 290 20.31 -4.35 -7.25
CA GLU A 290 20.46 -3.76 -5.92
C GLU A 290 21.51 -2.64 -5.91
N LYS A 291 22.58 -2.79 -6.70
CA LYS A 291 23.56 -1.70 -6.88
C LYS A 291 22.94 -0.52 -7.59
N LYS A 292 22.14 -0.74 -8.66
CA LYS A 292 21.39 0.34 -9.32
C LYS A 292 20.55 1.12 -8.32
N ARG A 293 19.74 0.42 -7.51
CA ARG A 293 18.88 1.04 -6.49
C ARG A 293 19.67 1.86 -5.46
N LYS A 294 20.79 1.34 -4.97
CA LYS A 294 21.64 2.02 -3.99
C LYS A 294 22.29 3.28 -4.57
N ILE A 295 22.80 3.22 -5.81
CA ILE A 295 23.39 4.37 -6.49
C ILE A 295 22.32 5.45 -6.69
N ILE A 296 21.18 5.10 -7.26
CA ILE A 296 20.09 6.05 -7.51
C ILE A 296 19.61 6.70 -6.20
N GLY A 297 19.43 5.91 -5.15
CA GLY A 297 19.04 6.43 -3.84
C GLY A 297 20.06 7.39 -3.25
N ARG A 298 21.36 7.05 -3.31
CA ARG A 298 22.45 7.92 -2.87
C ARG A 298 22.47 9.24 -3.66
N ASP A 299 22.46 9.16 -4.97
CA ASP A 299 22.57 10.32 -5.85
C ASP A 299 21.37 11.25 -5.68
N PHE A 300 20.16 10.68 -5.51
CA PHE A 300 18.98 11.45 -5.23
C PHE A 300 19.12 12.24 -3.92
N VAL A 301 19.58 11.59 -2.85
CA VAL A 301 19.82 12.23 -1.56
C VAL A 301 20.85 13.35 -1.66
N GLU A 302 21.97 13.10 -2.34
CA GLU A 302 23.04 14.08 -2.47
C GLU A 302 22.63 15.31 -3.31
N VAL A 303 21.93 15.09 -4.44
CA VAL A 303 21.39 16.18 -5.27
C VAL A 303 20.36 16.99 -4.47
N PHE A 304 19.42 16.29 -3.81
CA PHE A 304 18.41 16.93 -2.99
C PHE A 304 19.01 17.78 -1.87
N ASN A 305 20.01 17.26 -1.16
CA ASN A 305 20.69 17.96 -0.08
C ASN A 305 21.47 19.19 -0.58
N ALA A 306 22.13 19.08 -1.74
CA ALA A 306 22.83 20.20 -2.33
C ALA A 306 21.89 21.37 -2.63
N GLU A 307 20.71 21.09 -3.18
CA GLU A 307 19.71 22.10 -3.48
C GLU A 307 19.01 22.62 -2.21
N ALA A 308 18.68 21.75 -1.28
CA ALA A 308 18.05 22.15 -0.01
C ALA A 308 18.95 23.10 0.81
N LYS A 309 20.27 22.94 0.75
CA LYS A 309 21.24 23.84 1.40
C LYS A 309 21.24 25.26 0.82
N GLN A 310 20.78 25.44 -0.43
CA GLN A 310 20.68 26.78 -1.05
C GLN A 310 19.45 27.55 -0.57
N ILE A 311 18.48 26.87 0.04
CA ILE A 311 17.27 27.49 0.60
C ILE A 311 17.59 27.95 2.02
N GLU A 312 17.62 29.26 2.24
CA GLU A 312 17.94 29.85 3.54
C GLU A 312 16.93 29.42 4.63
N ASN A 313 17.42 29.12 5.83
CA ASN A 313 16.64 28.85 7.02
C ASN A 313 15.62 27.71 6.89
N VAL A 314 15.91 26.67 6.08
CA VAL A 314 15.11 25.44 6.06
C VAL A 314 15.28 24.70 7.39
N LYS A 315 14.18 24.36 8.05
CA LYS A 315 14.19 23.61 9.31
C LYS A 315 13.55 22.25 9.23
N TRP A 316 12.73 22.01 8.20
CA TRP A 316 11.93 20.80 8.07
C TRP A 316 12.10 20.15 6.70
N LEU A 317 12.17 18.82 6.73
CA LEU A 317 12.00 17.97 5.57
C LEU A 317 10.61 17.33 5.61
N ALA A 318 9.83 17.52 4.56
CA ALA A 318 8.57 16.83 4.40
C ALA A 318 8.74 15.53 3.64
N GLN A 319 8.03 14.49 4.08
CA GLN A 319 8.00 13.18 3.46
C GLN A 319 6.57 12.73 3.19
N GLY A 320 6.36 12.04 2.07
CA GLY A 320 5.08 11.46 1.68
C GLY A 320 4.82 10.07 2.28
N THR A 321 5.40 9.77 3.45
CA THR A 321 5.20 8.51 4.19
C THR A 321 3.72 8.28 4.45
N ILE A 322 3.23 7.09 4.16
CA ILE A 322 1.84 6.67 4.40
C ILE A 322 1.77 5.60 5.50
N TYR A 323 0.57 5.29 5.97
CA TYR A 323 0.37 4.42 7.13
C TYR A 323 0.96 3.00 6.98
N PRO A 324 0.86 2.31 5.83
CA PRO A 324 1.53 1.04 5.63
C PRO A 324 3.05 1.08 5.85
N ASP A 325 3.73 2.16 5.43
CA ASP A 325 5.17 2.33 5.62
C ASP A 325 5.53 2.42 7.12
N VAL A 326 4.67 3.09 7.91
CA VAL A 326 4.84 3.21 9.37
C VAL A 326 4.68 1.86 10.06
N VAL A 327 3.65 1.08 9.69
CA VAL A 327 3.38 -0.25 10.26
C VAL A 327 4.48 -1.24 9.90
N GLU A 328 4.93 -1.25 8.65
CA GLU A 328 6.03 -2.12 8.20
C GLU A 328 7.34 -1.81 8.94
N SER A 329 7.65 -0.53 9.14
CA SER A 329 8.84 -0.10 9.88
C SER A 329 8.79 -0.51 11.36
N ALA A 330 7.62 -0.46 12.00
CA ALA A 330 7.42 -0.90 13.36
C ALA A 330 7.55 -2.44 13.50
N SER A 331 7.06 -3.19 12.50
CA SER A 331 7.13 -4.66 12.47
C SER A 331 8.54 -5.17 12.17
N ALA A 332 9.34 -4.43 11.39
CA ALA A 332 10.73 -4.77 11.08
C ALA A 332 11.62 -4.81 12.33
N SER A 333 11.33 -3.97 13.31
CA SER A 333 12.04 -3.98 14.61
C SER A 333 11.81 -5.26 15.42
N VAL A 334 10.79 -6.06 15.08
CA VAL A 334 10.42 -7.32 15.75
C VAL A 334 10.93 -8.55 14.97
N LYS A 335 11.14 -8.45 13.65
CA LYS A 335 11.45 -9.60 12.77
C LYS A 335 12.95 -9.83 12.50
N GLY A 336 13.88 -9.01 13.00
CA GLY A 336 15.33 -9.16 12.81
C GLY A 336 15.85 -8.69 11.44
N PRO A 337 17.15 -8.94 11.10
CA PRO A 337 17.84 -8.31 9.95
C PRO A 337 17.28 -8.62 8.56
N ALA A 338 16.47 -9.68 8.41
CA ALA A 338 15.88 -10.04 7.12
C ALA A 338 14.68 -9.15 6.70
N ALA A 339 14.16 -8.32 7.60
CA ALA A 339 13.03 -7.44 7.35
C ALA A 339 13.42 -6.06 6.77
N MET A 340 14.71 -5.83 6.49
CA MET A 340 15.25 -4.56 6.00
C MET A 340 15.15 -4.40 4.46
N ILE A 341 14.18 -5.09 3.81
CA ILE A 341 14.10 -5.15 2.34
C ILE A 341 13.27 -4.03 1.70
N LYS A 342 12.62 -3.14 2.48
CA LYS A 342 11.85 -2.03 1.91
C LYS A 342 12.22 -0.66 2.49
N SER A 343 13.45 -0.24 2.23
CA SER A 343 13.89 1.15 2.50
C SER A 343 13.60 2.12 1.34
N HIS A 344 12.63 1.81 0.47
CA HIS A 344 12.46 2.51 -0.81
C HIS A 344 11.65 3.81 -0.74
N HIS A 345 11.00 4.11 0.38
CA HIS A 345 10.25 5.36 0.59
C HIS A 345 10.87 6.28 1.64
N ASN A 346 11.76 5.77 2.47
CA ASN A 346 12.60 6.63 3.29
C ASN A 346 13.83 7.01 2.49
N VAL A 347 14.03 8.29 2.28
CA VAL A 347 15.33 8.89 1.98
C VAL A 347 16.18 8.66 3.24
N GLY A 348 16.41 7.38 3.55
CA GLY A 348 17.26 6.93 4.65
C GLY A 348 18.71 7.17 4.28
N GLY A 349 19.21 8.31 4.68
CA GLY A 349 20.57 8.74 4.35
C GLY A 349 20.70 10.26 4.23
N LEU A 350 19.74 11.02 4.76
CA LEU A 350 20.03 12.43 5.02
C LEU A 350 21.29 12.49 5.87
N PRO A 351 22.33 13.20 5.43
CA PRO A 351 23.50 13.40 6.26
C PRO A 351 23.05 13.99 7.60
N GLU A 352 23.57 13.46 8.70
CA GLU A 352 23.36 14.00 10.05
C GLU A 352 23.69 15.50 10.13
N GLU A 353 24.42 16.01 9.16
CA GLU A 353 24.84 17.41 9.01
C GLU A 353 23.70 18.41 8.77
N MET A 354 22.53 18.01 8.25
CA MET A 354 21.45 18.97 7.98
C MET A 354 20.50 19.24 9.16
N HIS A 355 20.49 18.41 10.19
CA HIS A 355 19.65 18.53 11.39
C HIS A 355 18.17 18.91 11.11
N LEU A 356 17.63 18.55 9.93
CA LEU A 356 16.25 18.86 9.58
C LEU A 356 15.29 18.00 10.40
N LYS A 357 14.25 18.63 10.93
CA LYS A 357 13.13 17.91 11.54
C LYS A 357 12.25 17.31 10.45
N ILE A 358 11.65 16.16 10.72
CA ILE A 358 10.78 15.47 9.77
C ILE A 358 9.31 15.83 10.01
N VAL A 359 8.58 16.09 8.92
CA VAL A 359 7.12 16.24 8.92
C VAL A 359 6.51 15.30 7.87
N GLU A 360 5.52 14.52 8.29
CA GLU A 360 4.90 13.47 7.49
C GLU A 360 3.37 13.66 7.48
N PRO A 361 2.84 14.49 6.59
CA PRO A 361 1.42 14.84 6.59
C PRO A 361 0.47 13.67 6.37
N LEU A 362 0.95 12.59 5.70
CA LEU A 362 0.12 11.47 5.26
C LEU A 362 0.29 10.21 6.11
N ARG A 363 1.11 10.24 7.16
CA ARG A 363 1.50 9.04 7.95
C ARG A 363 0.33 8.24 8.55
N LEU A 364 -0.85 8.84 8.63
CA LEU A 364 -2.06 8.21 9.16
C LEU A 364 -2.97 7.63 8.07
N LEU A 365 -2.66 7.81 6.79
CA LEU A 365 -3.52 7.45 5.68
C LEU A 365 -3.04 6.19 4.96
N PHE A 366 -4.00 5.35 4.56
CA PHE A 366 -3.78 4.34 3.53
C PHE A 366 -3.76 4.97 2.12
N LYS A 367 -3.24 4.25 1.13
CA LYS A 367 -3.08 4.75 -0.24
C LYS A 367 -4.39 5.21 -0.89
N ASP A 368 -5.47 4.48 -0.66
CA ASP A 368 -6.81 4.84 -1.15
C ASP A 368 -7.37 6.08 -0.44
N GLU A 369 -7.08 6.25 0.86
CA GLU A 369 -7.43 7.46 1.62
C GLU A 369 -6.65 8.68 1.09
N VAL A 370 -5.36 8.53 0.76
CA VAL A 370 -4.58 9.60 0.13
C VAL A 370 -5.24 10.08 -1.16
N ARG A 371 -5.71 9.16 -2.01
CA ARG A 371 -6.43 9.53 -3.24
C ARG A 371 -7.75 10.24 -2.96
N ARG A 372 -8.51 9.79 -1.95
CA ARG A 372 -9.76 10.47 -1.54
C ARG A 372 -9.49 11.88 -1.00
N VAL A 373 -8.46 12.04 -0.17
CA VAL A 373 -7.99 13.35 0.32
C VAL A 373 -7.53 14.22 -0.86
N GLY A 374 -6.76 13.68 -1.80
CA GLY A 374 -6.35 14.40 -3.01
C GLY A 374 -7.54 14.92 -3.81
N LYS A 375 -8.60 14.12 -3.96
CA LYS A 375 -9.84 14.53 -4.62
C LYS A 375 -10.54 15.67 -3.87
N SER A 376 -10.63 15.58 -2.55
CA SER A 376 -11.20 16.63 -1.68
C SER A 376 -10.37 17.93 -1.71
N LEU A 377 -9.06 17.82 -1.95
CA LEU A 377 -8.17 18.97 -2.16
C LEU A 377 -8.30 19.62 -3.55
N GLY A 378 -9.04 19.01 -4.48
CA GLY A 378 -9.20 19.49 -5.85
C GLY A 378 -8.00 19.17 -6.76
N ILE A 379 -7.20 18.17 -6.43
CA ILE A 379 -6.09 17.72 -7.28
C ILE A 379 -6.66 17.03 -8.52
N ASP A 380 -6.02 17.28 -9.66
CA ASP A 380 -6.43 16.75 -10.96
C ASP A 380 -6.64 15.21 -10.88
N PRO A 381 -7.81 14.69 -11.30
CA PRO A 381 -8.09 13.27 -11.35
C PRO A 381 -7.06 12.46 -12.16
N GLN A 382 -6.48 13.03 -13.22
CA GLN A 382 -5.44 12.37 -14.01
C GLN A 382 -4.16 12.13 -13.20
N LEU A 383 -3.79 13.08 -12.32
CA LEU A 383 -2.67 12.94 -11.43
C LEU A 383 -2.97 11.89 -10.34
N LEU A 384 -4.17 11.94 -9.75
CA LEU A 384 -4.59 10.98 -8.71
C LEU A 384 -4.76 9.56 -9.25
N GLY A 385 -5.12 9.40 -10.53
CA GLY A 385 -5.27 8.13 -11.22
C GLY A 385 -3.98 7.56 -11.81
N ARG A 386 -2.83 8.22 -11.64
CA ARG A 386 -1.56 7.71 -12.16
C ARG A 386 -1.24 6.33 -11.62
N HIS A 387 -0.77 5.46 -12.53
CA HIS A 387 -0.20 4.17 -12.13
C HIS A 387 1.00 4.38 -11.22
N PRO A 388 1.26 3.48 -10.27
CA PRO A 388 2.50 3.48 -9.51
C PRO A 388 3.70 3.46 -10.46
N PHE A 389 4.71 4.28 -10.15
CA PHE A 389 5.97 4.29 -10.88
C PHE A 389 7.11 4.10 -9.86
N PRO A 390 8.06 3.20 -10.12
CA PRO A 390 9.08 2.86 -9.15
C PRO A 390 10.04 4.02 -8.90
N GLY A 391 10.53 4.17 -7.66
CA GLY A 391 11.47 5.22 -7.28
C GLY A 391 12.74 5.26 -8.14
N PRO A 392 13.37 4.11 -8.49
CA PRO A 392 14.51 4.08 -9.42
C PRO A 392 14.17 4.42 -10.87
N GLY A 393 12.92 4.68 -11.19
CA GLY A 393 12.47 5.02 -12.53
C GLY A 393 12.68 3.89 -13.54
N LEU A 394 13.01 4.25 -14.77
CA LEU A 394 13.25 3.31 -15.84
C LEU A 394 14.50 2.44 -15.66
N ALA A 395 15.38 2.76 -14.71
CA ALA A 395 16.59 1.99 -14.46
C ALA A 395 16.35 0.52 -14.16
N ILE A 396 15.26 0.19 -13.43
CA ILE A 396 14.88 -1.20 -13.09
C ILE A 396 14.00 -1.85 -14.15
N ARG A 397 13.77 -1.15 -15.25
CA ARG A 397 13.10 -1.65 -16.45
C ARG A 397 14.03 -1.78 -17.65
N ILE A 398 15.30 -1.44 -17.46
CA ILE A 398 16.40 -1.73 -18.39
C ILE A 398 17.24 -2.84 -17.77
N LEU A 399 17.04 -4.08 -18.21
CA LEU A 399 17.80 -5.21 -17.70
C LEU A 399 19.25 -5.14 -18.21
N GLY A 400 20.19 -5.26 -17.29
CA GLY A 400 21.62 -5.07 -17.59
C GLY A 400 22.10 -3.65 -17.39
N ASP A 401 23.13 -3.22 -18.15
CA ASP A 401 23.71 -1.88 -18.06
C ASP A 401 22.80 -0.79 -18.63
N ILE A 402 22.88 0.39 -18.07
CA ILE A 402 22.08 1.56 -18.47
C ILE A 402 22.92 2.48 -19.34
N THR A 403 22.39 2.83 -20.53
CA THR A 403 22.99 3.83 -21.42
C THR A 403 21.94 4.85 -21.85
N PRO A 404 22.35 6.07 -22.24
CA PRO A 404 21.40 7.07 -22.74
C PRO A 404 20.51 6.55 -23.88
N GLU A 405 21.05 5.77 -24.80
CA GLU A 405 20.31 5.21 -25.95
C GLU A 405 19.24 4.21 -25.48
N LYS A 406 19.56 3.37 -24.49
CA LYS A 406 18.63 2.41 -23.93
C LYS A 406 17.49 3.11 -23.17
N VAL A 407 17.81 4.18 -22.47
CA VAL A 407 16.80 5.02 -21.79
C VAL A 407 15.87 5.65 -22.82
N GLU A 408 16.39 6.23 -23.88
CA GLU A 408 15.59 6.83 -24.96
C GLU A 408 14.68 5.80 -25.64
N ILE A 409 15.22 4.63 -25.99
CA ILE A 409 14.41 3.54 -26.56
C ILE A 409 13.25 3.19 -25.61
N LEU A 410 13.53 2.97 -24.33
CA LEU A 410 12.50 2.56 -23.36
C LEU A 410 11.49 3.68 -23.10
N GLN A 411 11.90 4.94 -23.05
CA GLN A 411 11.01 6.09 -22.94
C GLN A 411 10.02 6.15 -24.10
N ASN A 412 10.49 5.94 -25.32
CA ASN A 412 9.64 5.94 -26.51
C ASN A 412 8.67 4.77 -26.52
N VAL A 413 9.12 3.56 -26.17
CA VAL A 413 8.27 2.37 -26.07
C VAL A 413 7.22 2.54 -24.98
N ASP A 414 7.61 2.95 -23.79
CA ASP A 414 6.70 3.14 -22.64
C ASP A 414 5.64 4.20 -22.96
N LYS A 415 6.03 5.29 -23.62
CA LYS A 415 5.08 6.34 -24.07
C LYS A 415 4.03 5.79 -25.01
N ILE A 416 4.43 5.07 -26.06
CA ILE A 416 3.50 4.47 -27.02
C ILE A 416 2.52 3.54 -26.30
N TYR A 417 3.04 2.70 -25.41
CA TYR A 417 2.22 1.75 -24.68
C TYR A 417 1.21 2.42 -23.73
N ILE A 418 1.66 3.39 -22.94
CA ILE A 418 0.80 4.09 -21.97
C ILE A 418 -0.25 4.96 -22.68
N ASP A 419 0.14 5.64 -23.76
CA ASP A 419 -0.80 6.45 -24.55
C ASP A 419 -1.88 5.57 -25.21
N ALA A 420 -1.49 4.42 -25.78
CA ALA A 420 -2.42 3.46 -26.32
C ALA A 420 -3.41 2.90 -25.27
N LEU A 421 -2.94 2.60 -24.05
CA LEU A 421 -3.84 2.19 -22.96
C LEU A 421 -4.90 3.25 -22.66
N ARG A 422 -4.54 4.53 -22.72
CA ARG A 422 -5.51 5.64 -22.54
C ARG A 422 -6.47 5.77 -23.72
N GLU A 423 -5.96 5.74 -24.94
CA GLU A 423 -6.77 5.85 -26.17
C GLU A 423 -7.80 4.73 -26.28
N TRP A 424 -7.45 3.51 -25.86
CA TRP A 424 -8.37 2.36 -25.87
C TRP A 424 -9.24 2.26 -24.61
N GLY A 425 -9.16 3.20 -23.67
CA GLY A 425 -9.94 3.19 -22.43
C GLY A 425 -9.58 2.06 -21.47
N LEU A 426 -8.36 1.51 -21.57
CA LEU A 426 -7.86 0.40 -20.77
C LEU A 426 -7.05 0.86 -19.56
N TYR A 427 -6.59 2.11 -19.53
CA TYR A 427 -5.67 2.62 -18.51
C TYR A 427 -6.21 2.44 -17.09
N ASP A 428 -7.47 2.79 -16.84
CA ASP A 428 -8.09 2.74 -15.52
C ASP A 428 -8.44 1.30 -15.07
N GLN A 429 -8.38 0.33 -15.98
CA GLN A 429 -8.59 -1.08 -15.69
C GLN A 429 -7.30 -1.79 -15.22
N VAL A 430 -6.17 -1.11 -15.36
CA VAL A 430 -4.83 -1.62 -15.03
C VAL A 430 -4.31 -0.90 -13.80
N TRP A 431 -3.83 -1.66 -12.81
CA TRP A 431 -3.23 -1.06 -11.61
C TRP A 431 -1.85 -0.46 -11.89
N GLN A 432 -1.02 -1.19 -12.67
CA GLN A 432 0.29 -0.73 -13.13
C GLN A 432 0.61 -1.31 -14.51
N ALA A 433 1.10 -0.48 -15.40
CA ALA A 433 1.63 -0.88 -16.69
C ALA A 433 2.99 -0.24 -16.95
N GLY A 434 3.80 -0.91 -17.77
CA GLY A 434 5.09 -0.40 -18.22
C GLY A 434 5.74 -1.32 -19.23
N ALA A 435 6.75 -0.78 -19.90
CA ALA A 435 7.61 -1.51 -20.81
C ALA A 435 8.95 -1.84 -20.14
N ILE A 436 9.55 -2.95 -20.54
CA ILE A 436 10.85 -3.44 -20.05
C ILE A 436 11.76 -3.67 -21.25
N LEU A 437 12.97 -3.12 -21.23
CA LEU A 437 13.99 -3.38 -22.24
C LEU A 437 14.81 -4.62 -21.83
N LEU A 438 14.70 -5.67 -22.64
CA LEU A 438 15.37 -6.93 -22.39
C LEU A 438 16.83 -6.90 -22.92
N PRO A 439 17.78 -7.59 -22.26
CA PRO A 439 19.17 -7.65 -22.66
C PRO A 439 19.40 -8.64 -23.82
N VAL A 440 18.38 -8.80 -24.65
CA VAL A 440 18.35 -9.76 -25.76
C VAL A 440 18.12 -9.03 -27.06
N LYS A 441 18.94 -9.35 -28.06
CA LYS A 441 18.68 -8.95 -29.44
C LYS A 441 18.14 -10.12 -30.24
N SER A 442 17.23 -9.83 -31.15
CA SER A 442 16.62 -10.83 -32.01
C SER A 442 16.80 -10.49 -33.49
N VAL A 443 16.81 -11.53 -34.30
CA VAL A 443 16.79 -11.36 -35.75
C VAL A 443 15.41 -10.95 -36.19
N GLY A 444 15.29 -9.90 -36.99
CA GLY A 444 14.10 -9.46 -37.65
C GLY A 444 14.32 -9.28 -39.15
N VAL A 445 13.26 -9.08 -39.89
CA VAL A 445 13.27 -8.68 -41.29
C VAL A 445 12.45 -7.41 -41.42
N MET A 446 13.07 -6.32 -41.83
CA MET A 446 12.41 -5.03 -42.03
C MET A 446 12.69 -4.57 -43.45
N GLY A 447 11.65 -4.58 -44.30
CA GLY A 447 11.82 -4.50 -45.73
C GLY A 447 12.55 -5.74 -46.25
N ASP A 448 13.57 -5.57 -47.08
CA ASP A 448 14.37 -6.67 -47.64
C ASP A 448 15.68 -6.93 -46.86
N GLU A 449 15.86 -6.28 -45.70
CA GLU A 449 17.08 -6.39 -44.90
C GLU A 449 16.85 -7.15 -43.58
N ARG A 450 17.85 -7.92 -43.17
CA ARG A 450 17.89 -8.53 -41.85
C ARG A 450 18.32 -7.48 -40.81
N THR A 451 17.56 -7.39 -39.74
CA THR A 451 17.89 -6.56 -38.58
C THR A 451 18.29 -7.44 -37.39
N TYR A 452 19.10 -6.88 -36.48
CA TYR A 452 19.47 -7.51 -35.21
C TYR A 452 19.30 -6.46 -34.10
N GLU A 453 18.10 -6.38 -33.57
CA GLU A 453 17.68 -5.31 -32.68
C GLU A 453 17.10 -5.85 -31.37
N SER A 454 16.77 -4.94 -30.45
CA SER A 454 16.32 -5.26 -29.12
C SER A 454 14.91 -5.85 -29.07
N CYS A 455 14.67 -6.62 -28.04
CA CYS A 455 13.35 -7.10 -27.64
C CYS A 455 12.85 -6.30 -26.44
N VAL A 456 11.57 -5.93 -26.44
CA VAL A 456 10.91 -5.30 -25.31
C VAL A 456 9.76 -6.16 -24.80
N ALA A 457 9.56 -6.18 -23.47
CA ALA A 457 8.41 -6.80 -22.85
C ALA A 457 7.42 -5.71 -22.41
N LEU A 458 6.14 -5.93 -22.68
CA LEU A 458 5.05 -5.15 -22.12
C LEU A 458 4.48 -5.91 -20.91
N ARG A 459 4.17 -5.18 -19.86
CA ARG A 459 3.55 -5.73 -18.66
C ARG A 459 2.39 -4.86 -18.21
N ALA A 460 1.27 -5.49 -17.89
CA ALA A 460 0.14 -4.86 -17.21
C ALA A 460 -0.37 -5.79 -16.12
N VAL A 461 -0.58 -5.27 -14.92
CA VAL A 461 -1.04 -6.04 -13.77
C VAL A 461 -2.25 -5.39 -13.13
N ALA A 462 -3.16 -6.22 -12.63
CA ALA A 462 -4.24 -5.87 -11.73
C ALA A 462 -3.84 -6.23 -10.30
N SER A 463 -4.05 -5.33 -9.37
CA SER A 463 -3.78 -5.52 -7.95
C SER A 463 -4.65 -4.58 -7.13
N THR A 464 -4.86 -4.90 -5.85
CA THR A 464 -5.50 -4.01 -4.89
C THR A 464 -4.49 -3.31 -3.97
N ASP A 465 -3.38 -3.98 -3.68
CA ASP A 465 -2.42 -3.56 -2.65
C ASP A 465 -0.94 -3.70 -3.05
N GLY A 466 -0.67 -4.26 -4.24
CA GLY A 466 0.67 -4.54 -4.72
C GLY A 466 1.35 -5.76 -4.06
N MET A 467 0.71 -6.42 -3.10
CA MET A 467 1.24 -7.64 -2.47
C MET A 467 1.03 -8.85 -3.35
N THR A 468 -0.16 -8.97 -3.92
CA THR A 468 -0.50 -9.94 -4.95
C THR A 468 -0.93 -9.21 -6.20
N ALA A 469 -0.64 -9.78 -7.36
CA ALA A 469 -1.03 -9.21 -8.65
C ALA A 469 -1.21 -10.30 -9.70
N ASP A 470 -2.24 -10.13 -10.51
CA ASP A 470 -2.44 -10.93 -11.71
C ASP A 470 -2.12 -10.10 -12.95
N TRP A 471 -1.64 -10.77 -14.00
CA TRP A 471 -1.49 -10.11 -15.28
C TRP A 471 -2.85 -9.77 -15.88
N VAL A 472 -2.96 -8.65 -16.60
CA VAL A 472 -4.20 -8.20 -17.22
C VAL A 472 -4.36 -8.85 -18.60
N HIS A 473 -5.53 -9.40 -18.88
CA HIS A 473 -5.89 -9.94 -20.19
C HIS A 473 -6.25 -8.79 -21.15
N LEU A 474 -5.21 -8.12 -21.68
CA LEU A 474 -5.42 -7.09 -22.68
C LEU A 474 -5.94 -7.70 -23.99
N PRO A 475 -6.83 -6.99 -24.74
CA PRO A 475 -7.33 -7.49 -26.02
C PRO A 475 -6.19 -7.77 -27.00
N TYR A 476 -6.28 -8.89 -27.76
CA TYR A 476 -5.26 -9.23 -28.74
C TYR A 476 -5.10 -8.16 -29.83
N ASP A 477 -6.19 -7.52 -30.26
CA ASP A 477 -6.14 -6.43 -31.24
C ASP A 477 -5.38 -5.23 -30.70
N PHE A 478 -5.52 -4.92 -29.40
CA PHE A 478 -4.74 -3.89 -28.72
C PHE A 478 -3.24 -4.23 -28.73
N LEU A 479 -2.90 -5.47 -28.33
CA LEU A 479 -1.51 -5.93 -28.30
C LEU A 479 -0.87 -5.91 -29.70
N ALA A 480 -1.62 -6.30 -30.71
CA ALA A 480 -1.19 -6.26 -32.11
C ALA A 480 -0.94 -4.81 -32.58
N ALA A 481 -1.86 -3.89 -32.28
CA ALA A 481 -1.72 -2.49 -32.66
C ALA A 481 -0.51 -1.84 -31.99
N VAL A 482 -0.35 -2.03 -30.66
CA VAL A 482 0.78 -1.48 -29.89
C VAL A 482 2.09 -2.06 -30.36
N SER A 483 2.16 -3.38 -30.61
CA SER A 483 3.38 -4.03 -31.13
C SER A 483 3.79 -3.43 -32.48
N ASN A 484 2.83 -3.25 -33.40
CA ASN A 484 3.10 -2.61 -34.69
C ASN A 484 3.60 -1.17 -34.54
N ASP A 485 2.97 -0.40 -33.67
CA ASP A 485 3.36 0.98 -33.42
C ASP A 485 4.77 1.10 -32.83
N ILE A 486 5.11 0.24 -31.87
CA ILE A 486 6.44 0.21 -31.28
C ILE A 486 7.50 -0.12 -32.33
N ILE A 487 7.32 -1.21 -33.09
CA ILE A 487 8.29 -1.65 -34.10
C ILE A 487 8.47 -0.63 -35.21
N ASN A 488 7.40 0.06 -35.61
CA ASN A 488 7.47 1.03 -36.71
C ASN A 488 8.01 2.41 -36.28
N LYS A 489 7.77 2.81 -35.01
CA LYS A 489 8.11 4.17 -34.53
C LYS A 489 9.38 4.23 -33.71
N VAL A 490 9.81 3.11 -33.07
CA VAL A 490 11.01 3.07 -32.22
C VAL A 490 12.13 2.32 -32.90
N ARG A 491 13.15 3.06 -33.34
CA ARG A 491 14.36 2.46 -33.91
C ARG A 491 15.10 1.66 -32.86
N GLY A 492 15.64 0.49 -33.25
CA GLY A 492 16.38 -0.40 -32.36
C GLY A 492 15.55 -1.46 -31.65
N VAL A 493 14.24 -1.53 -31.95
CA VAL A 493 13.31 -2.57 -31.46
C VAL A 493 12.64 -3.30 -32.64
N ASN A 494 12.81 -4.61 -32.69
CA ASN A 494 12.15 -5.43 -33.73
C ASN A 494 11.28 -6.55 -33.16
N ARG A 495 11.12 -6.63 -31.82
CA ARG A 495 10.30 -7.65 -31.16
C ARG A 495 9.63 -7.13 -29.91
N VAL A 496 8.34 -7.41 -29.77
CA VAL A 496 7.53 -7.11 -28.59
C VAL A 496 6.97 -8.43 -28.04
N VAL A 497 7.08 -8.63 -26.72
CA VAL A 497 6.48 -9.75 -25.97
C VAL A 497 5.58 -9.20 -24.87
N TYR A 498 4.65 -10.01 -24.37
CA TYR A 498 3.78 -9.67 -23.28
C TYR A 498 4.00 -10.61 -22.08
N ASP A 499 4.24 -10.05 -20.89
CA ASP A 499 4.49 -10.83 -19.67
C ASP A 499 3.16 -11.24 -19.02
N ILE A 500 2.92 -12.56 -18.96
CA ILE A 500 1.71 -13.20 -18.42
C ILE A 500 1.94 -13.84 -17.04
N SER A 501 2.90 -13.34 -16.27
CA SER A 501 3.26 -13.91 -14.97
C SER A 501 2.52 -13.21 -13.83
N SER A 502 1.93 -13.97 -12.91
CA SER A 502 1.27 -13.46 -11.70
C SER A 502 2.27 -13.31 -10.55
N LYS A 503 1.97 -12.47 -9.59
CA LYS A 503 2.71 -12.32 -8.34
C LYS A 503 1.91 -12.89 -7.16
N PRO A 504 2.38 -13.91 -6.43
CA PRO A 504 3.57 -14.71 -6.70
C PRO A 504 3.40 -15.66 -7.91
N PRO A 505 4.44 -16.30 -8.47
CA PRO A 505 5.84 -16.28 -8.01
C PRO A 505 6.67 -15.11 -8.56
N ALA A 506 6.22 -14.45 -9.64
CA ALA A 506 6.91 -13.29 -10.17
C ALA A 506 6.77 -12.05 -9.27
N THR A 507 7.54 -11.01 -9.56
CA THR A 507 7.36 -9.67 -9.00
C THR A 507 6.60 -8.77 -9.98
N ILE A 508 6.18 -7.58 -9.55
CA ILE A 508 5.53 -6.62 -10.45
C ILE A 508 6.58 -6.00 -11.38
N GLU A 509 7.66 -5.45 -10.82
CA GLU A 509 8.82 -5.02 -11.59
C GLU A 509 9.78 -6.20 -11.82
N TRP A 510 10.59 -6.13 -12.88
CA TRP A 510 11.51 -7.21 -13.26
C TRP A 510 12.86 -7.15 -12.52
N GLU A 511 13.29 -5.96 -12.09
CA GLU A 511 14.48 -5.74 -11.25
C GLU A 511 14.17 -5.03 -9.93
#